data_2874f9e7a79b9aa5deb9a986a20e3f81
#
_entry.id   2874f9e7a79b9aa5deb9a986a20e3f81
#
_cell.length_a   1.000
_cell.length_b   1.000
_cell.length_c   1.000
_cell.angle_alpha   90.00
_cell.angle_beta   90.00
_cell.angle_gamma   90.00
#
_symmetry.space_group_name_H-M   'P 1'
#
loop_
_entity.id
_entity.type
_entity.pdbx_description
1 polymer ?
#
loop_
_entity_poly.entity_id
_entity_poly.type
_entity_poly.pdbx_seq_one_letter_code
_entity_poly.pdbx_strand_id
1 'polypeptide(L)'
;IILDLKSGIYNYDEKNVWTVVRVLNDTLVTGYMQSHGWARTRTVYFAISFSKPFKNYGAQQDDKKQVYKGFWRKFDQSDNFPDLAGKQLKMHFDFATEDAEQVQLKVALSPVSMRNALQNMEQEIPHWDFERVKKEGQQLWEAELQKIKVDMLTKDDYVNFYTAMYHAALMPTVYMDANGEYKGLDQE
;
A
#
# COMPACT_ATOMS: atom_id res chain seq x y z
N ILE A 1 4.54 11.51 -9.21
CA ILE A 1 3.88 10.28 -8.73
C ILE A 1 2.57 10.67 -8.06
N ILE A 2 1.50 9.92 -8.34
CA ILE A 2 0.17 10.16 -7.76
C ILE A 2 -0.16 9.02 -6.79
N LEU A 3 -0.57 9.37 -5.57
CA LEU A 3 -1.16 8.47 -4.60
C LEU A 3 -2.67 8.68 -4.59
N ASP A 4 -3.41 7.75 -5.18
CA ASP A 4 -4.88 7.79 -5.22
C ASP A 4 -5.47 6.96 -4.07
N LEU A 5 -5.96 7.64 -3.05
CA LEU A 5 -6.63 7.05 -1.90
C LEU A 5 -8.17 7.13 -2.01
N LYS A 6 -8.67 7.58 -3.16
CA LYS A 6 -10.09 7.63 -3.46
C LYS A 6 -10.57 6.35 -4.15
N SER A 7 -9.79 5.87 -5.11
CA SER A 7 -10.20 4.76 -5.98
C SER A 7 -9.98 3.40 -5.32
N GLY A 8 -10.87 2.47 -5.56
CA GLY A 8 -10.81 1.10 -5.08
C GLY A 8 -11.46 0.14 -6.07
N ILE A 9 -11.36 -1.18 -5.81
CA ILE A 9 -11.88 -2.23 -6.71
C ILE A 9 -13.37 -2.07 -6.97
N TYR A 10 -14.14 -1.74 -5.94
CA TYR A 10 -15.56 -1.40 -6.06
C TYR A 10 -15.77 -0.04 -5.44
N ASN A 11 -16.11 0.94 -6.27
CA ASN A 11 -16.43 2.29 -5.81
C ASN A 11 -17.95 2.44 -5.71
N TYR A 12 -18.41 2.81 -4.55
CA TYR A 12 -19.78 3.23 -4.28
C TYR A 12 -19.75 4.43 -3.34
N ASP A 13 -20.83 5.17 -3.31
CA ASP A 13 -20.93 6.36 -2.48
C ASP A 13 -20.68 6.00 -1.01
N GLU A 14 -19.92 6.87 -0.34
CA GLU A 14 -19.54 6.74 1.08
C GLU A 14 -18.67 5.52 1.44
N LYS A 15 -18.12 4.79 0.47
CA LYS A 15 -17.19 3.70 0.76
C LYS A 15 -15.99 4.17 1.60
N ASN A 16 -15.40 5.30 1.22
CA ASN A 16 -14.31 5.91 1.97
C ASN A 16 -14.87 6.74 3.11
N VAL A 17 -14.58 6.34 4.34
CA VAL A 17 -15.00 7.03 5.55
C VAL A 17 -14.06 8.20 5.82
N TRP A 18 -12.75 7.91 5.86
CA TRP A 18 -11.73 8.89 6.15
C TRP A 18 -10.34 8.40 5.71
N THR A 19 -9.51 9.34 5.32
CA THR A 19 -8.12 9.09 4.95
C THR A 19 -7.23 10.13 5.58
N VAL A 20 -6.09 9.71 6.08
CA VAL A 20 -5.04 10.57 6.60
C VAL A 20 -3.73 10.20 5.94
N VAL A 21 -2.98 11.23 5.53
CA VAL A 21 -1.62 11.10 5.03
C VAL A 21 -0.72 12.04 5.83
N ARG A 22 0.41 11.52 6.27
CA ARG A 22 1.45 12.26 6.98
C ARG A 22 2.76 12.13 6.25
N VAL A 23 3.33 13.24 5.86
CA VAL A 23 4.67 13.33 5.29
C VAL A 23 5.67 13.45 6.43
N LEU A 24 6.48 12.41 6.62
CA LEU A 24 7.48 12.35 7.70
C LEU A 24 8.77 13.08 7.30
N ASN A 25 9.18 12.92 6.06
CA ASN A 25 10.30 13.61 5.43
C ASN A 25 10.15 13.57 3.90
N ASP A 26 11.14 14.01 3.17
CA ASP A 26 11.15 14.11 1.70
C ASP A 26 11.21 12.76 0.95
N THR A 27 11.33 11.65 1.67
CA THR A 27 11.33 10.28 1.09
C THR A 27 10.34 9.34 1.75
N LEU A 28 9.64 9.75 2.82
CA LEU A 28 8.85 8.85 3.63
C LEU A 28 7.48 9.45 3.98
N VAL A 29 6.44 8.69 3.67
CA VAL A 29 5.04 9.05 3.88
C VAL A 29 4.34 7.91 4.59
N THR A 30 3.50 8.23 5.58
CA THR A 30 2.62 7.26 6.23
C THR A 30 1.19 7.74 6.21
N GLY A 31 0.26 6.84 6.55
CA GLY A 31 -1.13 7.22 6.65
C GLY A 31 -2.03 6.04 6.94
N TYR A 32 -3.32 6.31 6.85
CA TYR A 32 -4.32 5.26 6.88
C TYR A 32 -5.51 5.62 6.00
N MET A 33 -6.20 4.59 5.55
CA MET A 33 -7.48 4.68 4.88
C MET A 33 -8.51 3.87 5.65
N GLN A 34 -9.61 4.52 6.00
CA GLN A 34 -10.75 3.91 6.62
C GLN A 34 -11.89 3.79 5.61
N SER A 35 -12.42 2.61 5.45
CA SER A 35 -13.47 2.34 4.47
C SER A 35 -14.59 1.48 5.05
N HIS A 36 -15.79 1.63 4.49
CA HIS A 36 -16.88 0.68 4.66
C HIS A 36 -16.73 -0.48 3.67
N GLY A 37 -17.28 -1.60 4.04
CA GLY A 37 -17.31 -2.80 3.22
C GLY A 37 -18.16 -3.86 3.91
N TRP A 38 -17.76 -5.13 3.82
CA TRP A 38 -18.39 -6.22 4.57
C TRP A 38 -18.26 -6.04 6.08
N ALA A 39 -17.15 -5.45 6.53
CA ALA A 39 -17.04 -4.90 7.88
C ALA A 39 -17.62 -3.47 7.91
N ARG A 40 -18.22 -3.08 9.05
CA ARG A 40 -18.77 -1.72 9.23
C ARG A 40 -17.71 -0.65 9.00
N THR A 41 -16.51 -0.92 9.46
CA THR A 41 -15.36 -0.05 9.28
C THR A 41 -14.09 -0.89 9.23
N ARG A 42 -13.30 -0.69 8.19
CA ARG A 42 -11.98 -1.30 8.05
C ARG A 42 -10.94 -0.20 7.92
N THR A 43 -9.94 -0.24 8.76
CA THR A 43 -8.79 0.66 8.68
C THR A 43 -7.58 -0.12 8.16
N VAL A 44 -6.92 0.43 7.15
CA VAL A 44 -5.64 -0.06 6.64
C VAL A 44 -4.64 1.06 6.77
N TYR A 45 -3.57 0.81 7.50
CA TYR A 45 -2.44 1.73 7.64
C TYR A 45 -1.42 1.41 6.56
N PHE A 46 -0.68 2.42 6.13
CA PHE A 46 0.35 2.26 5.12
C PHE A 46 1.60 3.07 5.43
N ALA A 47 2.71 2.64 4.88
CA ALA A 47 3.96 3.39 4.77
C ALA A 47 4.44 3.31 3.32
N ILE A 48 4.90 4.44 2.79
CA ILE A 48 5.45 4.56 1.44
C ILE A 48 6.81 5.24 1.53
N SER A 49 7.84 4.57 1.02
CA SER A 49 9.19 5.13 0.93
C SER A 49 9.59 5.26 -0.54
N PHE A 50 10.21 6.38 -0.89
CA PHE A 50 10.72 6.68 -2.21
C PHE A 50 12.24 6.58 -2.23
N SER A 51 12.81 6.06 -3.31
CA SER A 51 14.27 5.93 -3.47
C SER A 51 14.98 7.27 -3.71
N LYS A 52 14.22 8.33 -3.95
CA LYS A 52 14.70 9.69 -4.22
C LYS A 52 13.82 10.70 -3.48
N PRO A 53 14.39 11.79 -2.94
CA PRO A 53 13.60 12.83 -2.32
C PRO A 53 12.70 13.56 -3.33
N PHE A 54 11.45 13.79 -2.95
CA PHE A 54 10.55 14.66 -3.70
C PHE A 54 10.79 16.13 -3.33
N LYS A 55 10.59 17.03 -4.29
CA LYS A 55 10.77 18.47 -4.09
C LYS A 55 9.53 19.13 -3.51
N ASN A 56 8.38 18.76 -4.03
CA ASN A 56 7.08 19.29 -3.63
C ASN A 56 6.08 18.14 -3.53
N TYR A 57 5.04 18.37 -2.77
CA TYR A 57 3.87 17.51 -2.71
C TYR A 57 2.63 18.36 -2.43
N GLY A 58 1.48 17.83 -2.77
CA GLY A 58 0.23 18.48 -2.50
C GLY A 58 -0.95 17.52 -2.61
N ALA A 59 -2.13 18.00 -2.24
CA ALA A 59 -3.35 17.24 -2.35
C ALA A 59 -4.28 17.86 -3.39
N GLN A 60 -4.79 17.03 -4.29
CA GLN A 60 -5.91 17.36 -5.15
C GLN A 60 -7.20 16.84 -4.51
N GLN A 61 -8.19 17.69 -4.44
CA GLN A 61 -9.51 17.37 -3.94
C GLN A 61 -10.54 17.49 -5.04
N ASP A 62 -11.28 16.45 -5.28
CA ASP A 62 -12.44 16.51 -6.18
C ASP A 62 -13.64 17.20 -5.49
N ASP A 63 -13.68 17.20 -4.16
CA ASP A 63 -14.70 17.89 -3.38
C ASP A 63 -14.07 18.83 -2.34
N LYS A 64 -14.10 20.13 -2.64
CA LYS A 64 -13.57 21.22 -1.80
C LYS A 64 -14.17 21.27 -0.39
N LYS A 65 -15.27 20.57 -0.13
CA LYS A 65 -15.96 20.57 1.16
C LYS A 65 -15.39 19.59 2.18
N GLN A 66 -14.52 18.68 1.80
CA GLN A 66 -14.18 17.51 2.61
C GLN A 66 -12.75 17.45 3.14
N VAL A 67 -11.87 18.37 2.80
CA VAL A 67 -10.54 18.39 3.41
C VAL A 67 -10.60 19.13 4.73
N TYR A 68 -10.18 18.42 5.76
CA TYR A 68 -9.92 19.04 7.05
C TYR A 68 -8.77 20.02 6.89
N LYS A 69 -9.06 21.30 7.01
CA LYS A 69 -8.06 22.38 6.93
C LYS A 69 -7.40 22.65 8.30
N GLY A 70 -7.56 21.73 9.24
CA GLY A 70 -7.06 21.89 10.60
C GLY A 70 -7.72 23.04 11.37
N PHE A 71 -7.32 23.21 12.60
CA PHE A 71 -7.76 24.31 13.47
C PHE A 71 -7.23 25.69 13.00
N TRP A 72 -6.17 25.67 12.21
CA TRP A 72 -5.48 26.86 11.73
C TRP A 72 -5.92 27.22 10.31
N ARG A 73 -6.93 28.07 10.20
CA ARG A 73 -7.42 28.61 8.91
C ARG A 73 -6.35 29.34 8.08
N LYS A 74 -5.16 29.57 8.63
CA LYS A 74 -4.07 30.32 8.01
C LYS A 74 -3.18 29.49 7.10
N PHE A 75 -3.26 28.15 7.15
CA PHE A 75 -2.40 27.27 6.36
C PHE A 75 -3.16 26.71 5.17
N ASP A 76 -2.61 26.92 3.98
CA ASP A 76 -3.03 26.19 2.80
C ASP A 76 -2.46 24.76 2.87
N GLN A 77 -3.33 23.78 2.95
CA GLN A 77 -2.93 22.36 2.98
C GLN A 77 -2.69 21.81 1.57
N SER A 78 -2.86 22.62 0.51
CA SER A 78 -2.62 22.18 -0.85
C SER A 78 -1.14 21.97 -1.15
N ASP A 79 -0.25 22.74 -0.53
CA ASP A 79 1.18 22.71 -0.80
C ASP A 79 2.01 22.42 0.45
N ASN A 80 2.76 21.31 0.40
CA ASN A 80 3.79 20.95 1.40
C ASN A 80 3.32 20.94 2.86
N PHE A 81 2.04 20.81 3.12
CA PHE A 81 1.55 20.67 4.49
C PHE A 81 1.74 19.22 4.97
N PRO A 82 2.35 18.98 6.14
CA PRO A 82 2.78 17.63 6.54
C PRO A 82 1.62 16.67 6.82
N ASP A 83 0.46 17.15 7.28
CA ASP A 83 -0.70 16.34 7.60
C ASP A 83 -1.89 16.69 6.71
N LEU A 84 -2.34 15.75 5.92
CA LEU A 84 -3.47 15.89 5.01
C LEU A 84 -4.55 14.86 5.35
N ALA A 85 -5.80 15.31 5.40
CA ALA A 85 -6.92 14.44 5.74
C ALA A 85 -8.18 14.78 4.95
N GLY A 86 -8.95 13.75 4.58
CA GLY A 86 -10.21 13.91 3.85
C GLY A 86 -10.82 12.59 3.42
N LYS A 87 -12.02 12.62 2.85
CA LYS A 87 -12.71 11.42 2.36
C LYS A 87 -12.22 10.95 0.99
N GLN A 88 -11.78 11.87 0.14
CA GLN A 88 -11.42 11.59 -1.27
C GLN A 88 -10.07 12.23 -1.59
N LEU A 89 -9.05 11.79 -0.88
CA LEU A 89 -7.72 12.36 -0.97
C LEU A 89 -6.94 11.72 -2.13
N LYS A 90 -6.41 12.56 -3.01
CA LYS A 90 -5.37 12.23 -3.99
C LYS A 90 -4.19 13.12 -3.72
N MET A 91 -3.02 12.52 -3.61
CA MET A 91 -1.78 13.28 -3.44
C MET A 91 -0.91 13.18 -4.68
N HIS A 92 -0.13 14.22 -4.93
CA HIS A 92 0.96 14.19 -5.89
C HIS A 92 2.28 14.45 -5.19
N PHE A 93 3.33 13.85 -5.71
CA PHE A 93 4.71 14.05 -5.30
C PHE A 93 5.53 14.35 -6.54
N ASP A 94 6.25 15.48 -6.53
CA ASP A 94 7.03 15.97 -7.64
C ASP A 94 8.53 15.71 -7.42
N PHE A 95 9.15 15.08 -8.40
CA PHE A 95 10.56 14.70 -8.35
C PHE A 95 11.36 15.50 -9.40
N ALA A 96 12.56 15.90 -9.05
CA ALA A 96 13.51 16.34 -10.07
C ALA A 96 14.18 15.09 -10.65
N THR A 97 13.82 14.74 -11.86
CA THR A 97 14.36 13.58 -12.57
C THR A 97 15.06 14.03 -13.85
N GLU A 98 16.14 13.34 -14.19
CA GLU A 98 16.75 13.39 -15.50
C GLU A 98 16.04 12.42 -16.46
N ASP A 99 16.35 12.50 -17.77
CA ASP A 99 15.76 11.61 -18.76
C ASP A 99 16.05 10.13 -18.40
N ALA A 100 14.99 9.32 -18.42
CA ALA A 100 15.03 7.90 -18.08
C ALA A 100 15.40 7.55 -16.63
N GLU A 101 15.52 8.51 -15.73
CA GLU A 101 15.75 8.23 -14.32
C GLU A 101 14.53 7.55 -13.68
N GLN A 102 14.77 6.46 -12.94
CA GLN A 102 13.73 5.70 -12.27
C GLN A 102 13.62 6.09 -10.80
N VAL A 103 12.39 6.30 -10.34
CA VAL A 103 12.08 6.43 -8.92
C VAL A 103 11.41 5.14 -8.47
N GLN A 104 12.04 4.44 -7.53
CA GLN A 104 11.50 3.23 -6.94
C GLN A 104 10.63 3.59 -5.71
N LEU A 105 9.62 2.75 -5.46
CA LEU A 105 8.76 2.84 -4.30
C LEU A 105 8.79 1.54 -3.51
N LYS A 106 8.76 1.67 -2.19
CA LYS A 106 8.40 0.60 -1.26
C LYS A 106 7.07 0.95 -0.64
N VAL A 107 6.16 0.00 -0.57
CA VAL A 107 4.86 0.16 0.08
C VAL A 107 4.65 -0.98 1.05
N ALA A 108 4.35 -0.64 2.29
CA ALA A 108 3.96 -1.61 3.29
C ALA A 108 2.61 -1.26 3.89
N LEU A 109 1.88 -2.28 4.29
CA LEU A 109 0.55 -2.18 4.89
C LEU A 109 0.57 -2.80 6.29
N SER A 110 -0.35 -2.33 7.15
CA SER A 110 -0.62 -2.92 8.45
C SER A 110 -2.11 -2.79 8.77
N PRO A 111 -2.74 -3.81 9.38
CA PRO A 111 -4.06 -3.67 9.95
C PRO A 111 -4.05 -2.97 11.32
N VAL A 112 -2.89 -2.82 11.97
CA VAL A 112 -2.74 -2.39 13.36
C VAL A 112 -2.41 -0.91 13.48
N SER A 113 -1.31 -0.46 12.86
CA SER A 113 -0.86 0.94 13.03
C SER A 113 0.08 1.41 11.90
N MET A 114 0.24 2.75 11.78
CA MET A 114 1.26 3.34 10.90
C MET A 114 2.68 2.92 11.31
N ARG A 115 2.93 2.76 12.62
CA ARG A 115 4.22 2.29 13.13
C ARG A 115 4.51 0.87 12.66
N ASN A 116 3.53 0.00 12.71
CA ASN A 116 3.68 -1.37 12.24
C ASN A 116 3.90 -1.44 10.74
N ALA A 117 3.21 -0.58 9.95
CA ALA A 117 3.47 -0.51 8.52
C ALA A 117 4.93 -0.11 8.21
N LEU A 118 5.52 0.81 8.98
CA LEU A 118 6.95 1.13 8.88
C LEU A 118 7.84 -0.04 9.26
N GLN A 119 7.54 -0.73 10.36
CA GLN A 119 8.28 -1.90 10.80
C GLN A 119 8.22 -3.07 9.78
N ASN A 120 7.04 -3.31 9.19
CA ASN A 120 6.88 -4.29 8.13
C ASN A 120 7.77 -3.94 6.93
N MET A 121 7.81 -2.68 6.51
CA MET A 121 8.69 -2.23 5.43
C MET A 121 10.17 -2.47 5.73
N GLU A 122 10.62 -2.14 6.94
CA GLU A 122 12.01 -2.31 7.35
C GLU A 122 12.43 -3.77 7.44
N GLN A 123 11.52 -4.65 7.91
CA GLN A 123 11.81 -6.06 8.08
C GLN A 123 11.68 -6.87 6.79
N GLU A 124 10.66 -6.60 5.98
CA GLU A 124 10.34 -7.42 4.81
C GLU A 124 11.07 -6.95 3.55
N ILE A 125 11.32 -5.62 3.42
CA ILE A 125 11.99 -5.04 2.25
C ILE A 125 13.09 -4.06 2.71
N PRO A 126 14.18 -4.54 3.35
CA PRO A 126 15.22 -3.65 3.90
C PRO A 126 16.08 -2.96 2.84
N HIS A 127 16.07 -3.41 1.60
CA HIS A 127 16.92 -2.90 0.51
C HIS A 127 16.10 -2.39 -0.68
N TRP A 128 16.77 -1.67 -1.61
CA TRP A 128 16.18 -1.14 -2.85
C TRP A 128 16.46 -2.01 -4.09
N ASP A 129 16.94 -3.23 -3.92
CA ASP A 129 17.23 -4.16 -5.01
C ASP A 129 15.94 -4.85 -5.47
N PHE A 130 15.30 -4.28 -6.48
CA PHE A 130 14.05 -4.81 -7.06
C PHE A 130 14.24 -6.19 -7.67
N GLU A 131 15.36 -6.43 -8.38
CA GLU A 131 15.59 -7.73 -9.04
C GLU A 131 15.81 -8.84 -8.00
N ARG A 132 16.42 -8.51 -6.87
CA ARG A 132 16.53 -9.44 -5.74
C ARG A 132 15.17 -9.80 -5.18
N VAL A 133 14.29 -8.83 -4.89
CA VAL A 133 12.92 -9.08 -4.38
C VAL A 133 12.13 -9.96 -5.35
N LYS A 134 12.21 -9.66 -6.66
CA LYS A 134 11.57 -10.46 -7.70
C LYS A 134 12.08 -11.89 -7.72
N LYS A 135 13.39 -12.09 -7.64
CA LYS A 135 14.02 -13.41 -7.63
C LYS A 135 13.65 -14.21 -6.38
N GLU A 136 13.68 -13.59 -5.21
CA GLU A 136 13.28 -14.22 -3.95
C GLU A 136 11.81 -14.65 -3.99
N GLY A 137 10.91 -13.79 -4.49
CA GLY A 137 9.50 -14.12 -4.69
C GLY A 137 9.30 -15.30 -5.67
N GLN A 138 10.04 -15.33 -6.77
CA GLN A 138 10.01 -16.46 -7.71
C GLN A 138 10.47 -17.76 -7.05
N GLN A 139 11.53 -17.72 -6.26
CA GLN A 139 12.05 -18.91 -5.55
C GLN A 139 11.05 -19.44 -4.54
N LEU A 140 10.37 -18.56 -3.79
CA LEU A 140 9.33 -18.98 -2.84
C LEU A 140 8.16 -19.67 -3.55
N TRP A 141 7.66 -19.09 -4.65
CA TRP A 141 6.61 -19.72 -5.43
C TRP A 141 7.05 -21.03 -6.10
N GLU A 142 8.27 -21.07 -6.61
CA GLU A 142 8.83 -22.30 -7.18
C GLU A 142 8.91 -23.41 -6.16
N ALA A 143 9.39 -23.11 -4.93
CA ALA A 143 9.46 -24.08 -3.85
C ALA A 143 8.06 -24.59 -3.45
N GLU A 144 7.04 -23.74 -3.48
CA GLU A 144 5.67 -24.15 -3.16
C GLU A 144 5.07 -25.01 -4.27
N LEU A 145 5.18 -24.59 -5.51
CA LEU A 145 4.59 -25.29 -6.65
C LEU A 145 5.29 -26.62 -6.95
N GLN A 146 6.60 -26.76 -6.65
CA GLN A 146 7.34 -28.01 -6.82
C GLN A 146 7.02 -29.10 -5.80
N LYS A 147 6.20 -28.82 -4.78
CA LYS A 147 5.76 -29.86 -3.82
C LYS A 147 5.01 -31.01 -4.51
N ILE A 148 4.31 -30.71 -5.59
CA ILE A 148 3.66 -31.73 -6.42
C ILE A 148 4.21 -31.64 -7.83
N LYS A 149 4.90 -32.71 -8.26
CA LYS A 149 5.40 -32.84 -9.62
C LYS A 149 4.46 -33.77 -10.38
N VAL A 150 4.02 -33.30 -11.52
CA VAL A 150 3.09 -34.03 -12.40
C VAL A 150 3.75 -34.29 -13.73
N ASP A 151 3.38 -35.39 -14.38
CA ASP A 151 3.71 -35.67 -15.77
C ASP A 151 2.41 -35.57 -16.58
N MET A 152 2.38 -34.63 -17.51
CA MET A 152 1.18 -34.25 -18.25
C MET A 152 1.41 -34.37 -19.74
N LEU A 153 0.33 -34.68 -20.49
CA LEU A 153 0.40 -34.91 -21.92
C LEU A 153 0.60 -33.63 -22.74
N THR A 154 0.05 -32.50 -22.27
CA THR A 154 0.11 -31.24 -23.00
C THR A 154 0.64 -30.10 -22.13
N LYS A 155 1.14 -29.05 -22.77
CA LYS A 155 1.55 -27.82 -22.09
C LYS A 155 0.38 -27.15 -21.37
N ASP A 156 -0.81 -27.21 -21.93
CA ASP A 156 -2.00 -26.59 -21.36
C ASP A 156 -2.43 -27.29 -20.07
N ASP A 157 -2.24 -28.60 -19.97
CA ASP A 157 -2.50 -29.34 -18.73
C ASP A 157 -1.56 -28.88 -17.61
N TYR A 158 -0.26 -28.68 -17.92
CA TYR A 158 0.69 -28.11 -16.95
C TYR A 158 0.26 -26.72 -16.48
N VAL A 159 -0.09 -25.83 -17.42
CA VAL A 159 -0.54 -24.47 -17.10
C VAL A 159 -1.78 -24.51 -16.20
N ASN A 160 -2.77 -25.31 -16.55
CA ASN A 160 -4.01 -25.44 -15.77
C ASN A 160 -3.73 -25.98 -14.37
N PHE A 161 -2.93 -27.02 -14.24
CA PHE A 161 -2.61 -27.64 -12.96
C PHE A 161 -1.87 -26.67 -12.03
N TYR A 162 -0.75 -26.09 -12.49
CA TYR A 162 0.03 -25.19 -11.63
C TYR A 162 -0.65 -23.86 -11.38
N THR A 163 -1.52 -23.38 -12.28
CA THR A 163 -2.39 -22.23 -12.01
C THR A 163 -3.40 -22.56 -10.93
N ALA A 164 -4.00 -23.74 -10.94
CA ALA A 164 -4.92 -24.17 -9.88
C ALA A 164 -4.20 -24.32 -8.53
N MET A 165 -2.98 -24.88 -8.51
CA MET A 165 -2.15 -24.94 -7.31
C MET A 165 -1.82 -23.53 -6.77
N TYR A 166 -1.43 -22.61 -7.64
CA TYR A 166 -1.18 -21.23 -7.26
C TYR A 166 -2.42 -20.58 -6.63
N HIS A 167 -3.59 -20.72 -7.24
CA HIS A 167 -4.83 -20.20 -6.68
C HIS A 167 -5.19 -20.84 -5.33
N ALA A 168 -4.98 -22.13 -5.17
CA ALA A 168 -5.22 -22.83 -3.92
C ALA A 168 -4.27 -22.37 -2.79
N ALA A 169 -3.03 -22.01 -3.14
CA ALA A 169 -2.03 -21.54 -2.19
C ALA A 169 -2.18 -20.06 -1.80
N LEU A 170 -3.07 -19.29 -2.46
CA LEU A 170 -3.35 -17.90 -2.08
C LEU A 170 -4.08 -17.78 -0.73
N MET A 171 -4.73 -18.85 -0.27
CA MET A 171 -5.50 -18.86 0.97
C MET A 171 -5.20 -20.15 1.78
N PRO A 172 -5.13 -20.09 3.12
CA PRO A 172 -5.28 -18.92 3.97
C PRO A 172 -4.06 -17.98 3.94
N THR A 173 -4.30 -16.69 4.07
CA THR A 173 -3.24 -15.68 4.18
C THR A 173 -2.88 -15.39 5.63
N VAL A 174 -1.62 -15.07 5.88
CA VAL A 174 -1.18 -14.55 7.17
C VAL A 174 -1.76 -13.14 7.36
N TYR A 175 -2.51 -12.95 8.45
CA TYR A 175 -3.12 -11.67 8.81
C TYR A 175 -2.49 -11.14 10.10
N MET A 176 -1.18 -10.95 10.07
CA MET A 176 -0.41 -10.35 11.17
C MET A 176 0.74 -9.52 10.58
N ASP A 177 1.19 -8.57 11.36
CA ASP A 177 2.38 -7.78 11.06
C ASP A 177 3.66 -8.56 11.34
N ALA A 178 4.81 -8.10 10.86
CA ALA A 178 6.10 -8.76 11.01
C ALA A 178 6.50 -8.96 12.48
N ASN A 179 5.98 -8.14 13.39
CA ASN A 179 6.17 -8.27 14.83
C ASN A 179 5.19 -9.26 15.51
N GLY A 180 4.29 -9.90 14.75
CA GLY A 180 3.28 -10.83 15.23
C GLY A 180 1.99 -10.19 15.72
N GLU A 181 1.87 -8.86 15.70
CA GLU A 181 0.62 -8.19 16.05
C GLU A 181 -0.43 -8.30 14.94
N TYR A 182 -1.67 -8.43 15.34
CA TYR A 182 -2.81 -8.44 14.41
C TYR A 182 -4.01 -7.74 15.06
N LYS A 183 -4.92 -7.27 14.23
CA LYS A 183 -6.16 -6.66 14.72
C LYS A 183 -7.22 -7.74 14.86
N GLY A 184 -7.74 -7.89 16.09
CA GLY A 184 -8.81 -8.82 16.41
C GLY A 184 -10.17 -8.40 15.82
N LEU A 185 -11.16 -9.31 15.87
CA LEU A 185 -12.53 -9.04 15.44
C LEU A 185 -13.26 -8.06 16.37
N ASP A 186 -12.80 -7.94 17.61
CA ASP A 186 -13.22 -7.00 18.64
C ASP A 186 -12.72 -5.56 18.43
N GLN A 187 -11.87 -5.36 17.44
CA GLN A 187 -11.22 -4.09 17.11
C GLN A 187 -10.07 -3.69 18.07
N GLU A 188 -9.63 -4.59 18.96
CA GLU A 188 -8.48 -4.43 19.84
C GLU A 188 -7.21 -5.04 19.26
#